data_1c18b8b69d8255c431abd4703807132c
#
_entry.id   1c18b8b69d8255c431abd4703807132c
#
_cell.length_a   1.000
_cell.length_b   1.000
_cell.length_c   1.000
_cell.angle_alpha   90.00
_cell.angle_beta   90.00
_cell.angle_gamma   90.00
#
_symmetry.space_group_name_H-M   'P 1'
#
loop_
_entity.id
_entity.type
_entity.pdbx_description
1 polymer ?
#
loop_
_entity_poly.entity_id
_entity_poly.type
_entity_poly.pdbx_seq_one_letter_code
_entity_poly.pdbx_strand_id
1 'polypeptide(L)'
;MTQNAMVEVEELVREIARALVDEPTAVEVESVGRDENTVLKLRVAPADVGKVIGKQGRTARSVRTILGAVSMKLHHRYTLDILEEDES
;
A
#
# COMPACT_ATOMS: atom_id res chain seq x y z
N MET A 1 -2.94 7.49 20.50
CA MET A 1 -3.06 6.12 20.15
C MET A 1 -3.69 5.88 18.83
N THR A 2 -4.81 6.52 18.55
CA THR A 2 -5.40 6.26 17.27
C THR A 2 -4.51 6.65 16.13
N GLN A 3 -3.69 7.68 16.26
CA GLN A 3 -2.86 8.04 15.14
C GLN A 3 -1.78 7.03 14.91
N ASN A 4 -1.54 6.16 15.85
CA ASN A 4 -0.57 5.10 15.62
C ASN A 4 -1.10 4.06 14.66
N ALA A 5 -2.42 3.92 14.56
CA ALA A 5 -2.97 2.94 13.65
C ALA A 5 -2.63 3.26 12.21
N MET A 6 -2.70 4.53 11.83
CA MET A 6 -2.35 4.90 10.45
C MET A 6 -0.88 4.62 10.19
N VAL A 7 -0.01 4.94 11.14
CA VAL A 7 1.40 4.69 10.98
C VAL A 7 1.66 3.21 10.84
N GLU A 8 0.98 2.38 11.63
CA GLU A 8 1.18 0.95 11.55
C GLU A 8 0.72 0.38 10.22
N VAL A 9 -0.37 0.90 9.69
CA VAL A 9 -0.84 0.42 8.40
C VAL A 9 0.12 0.83 7.29
N GLU A 10 0.64 2.06 7.36
CA GLU A 10 1.65 2.48 6.40
C GLU A 10 2.87 1.58 6.46
N GLU A 11 3.31 1.24 7.68
CA GLU A 11 4.48 0.39 7.82
C GLU A 11 4.22 -1.01 7.28
N LEU A 12 3.01 -1.51 7.49
CA LEU A 12 2.66 -2.82 6.96
C LEU A 12 2.80 -2.84 5.44
N VAL A 13 2.23 -1.86 4.78
CA VAL A 13 2.30 -1.80 3.32
C VAL A 13 3.74 -1.62 2.86
N ARG A 14 4.50 -0.78 3.56
CA ARG A 14 5.88 -0.55 3.21
C ARG A 14 6.71 -1.82 3.34
N GLU A 15 6.50 -2.57 4.41
CA GLU A 15 7.24 -3.81 4.60
C GLU A 15 6.90 -4.84 3.55
N ILE A 16 5.63 -4.96 3.20
CA ILE A 16 5.22 -5.90 2.17
C ILE A 16 5.90 -5.52 0.85
N ALA A 17 5.86 -4.25 0.49
CA ALA A 17 6.43 -3.81 -0.77
C ALA A 17 7.93 -4.05 -0.78
N ARG A 18 8.62 -3.73 0.32
CA ARG A 18 10.06 -3.93 0.37
C ARG A 18 10.45 -5.39 0.19
N ALA A 19 9.62 -6.27 0.68
CA ALA A 19 9.92 -7.70 0.55
C ALA A 19 9.75 -8.19 -0.87
N LEU A 20 9.02 -7.47 -1.71
CA LEU A 20 8.72 -7.93 -3.06
C LEU A 20 9.61 -7.32 -4.13
N VAL A 21 10.16 -6.14 -3.89
CA VAL A 21 10.84 -5.40 -4.95
C VAL A 21 12.34 -5.62 -4.92
N ASP A 22 13.00 -5.25 -6.03
CA ASP A 22 14.44 -5.33 -6.10
C ASP A 22 15.12 -4.09 -5.55
N GLU A 23 14.39 -2.96 -5.49
CA GLU A 23 14.97 -1.73 -4.97
C GLU A 23 14.16 -1.26 -3.77
N PRO A 24 14.37 -1.85 -2.61
CA PRO A 24 13.57 -1.49 -1.44
C PRO A 24 13.75 -0.05 -0.98
N THR A 25 14.88 0.57 -1.27
CA THR A 25 15.05 1.96 -0.87
C THR A 25 14.20 2.92 -1.67
N ALA A 26 13.63 2.48 -2.79
CA ALA A 26 12.76 3.31 -3.59
C ALA A 26 11.29 3.23 -3.15
N VAL A 27 10.97 2.37 -2.18
CA VAL A 27 9.60 2.20 -1.74
C VAL A 27 9.17 3.41 -0.92
N GLU A 28 8.05 4.00 -1.29
CA GLU A 28 7.46 5.11 -0.55
C GLU A 28 5.97 4.87 -0.40
N VAL A 29 5.44 5.20 0.75
CA VAL A 29 4.02 5.09 1.01
C VAL A 29 3.55 6.44 1.54
N GLU A 30 2.51 6.98 0.90
CA GLU A 30 1.94 8.23 1.32
C GLU A 30 0.48 8.00 1.67
N SER A 31 0.06 8.45 2.83
CA SER A 31 -1.33 8.32 3.25
C SER A 31 -2.06 9.61 2.93
N VAL A 32 -3.14 9.50 2.19
CA VAL A 32 -4.00 10.63 1.90
C VAL A 32 -5.36 10.27 2.44
N GLY A 33 -5.81 10.99 3.46
CA GLY A 33 -7.04 10.61 4.11
C GLY A 33 -7.97 11.77 4.31
N ARG A 34 -9.23 11.44 4.45
CA ARG A 34 -10.22 12.41 4.90
C ARG A 34 -11.32 11.61 5.54
N ASP A 35 -11.78 12.13 6.67
CA ASP A 35 -12.84 11.50 7.43
C ASP A 35 -12.44 10.08 7.78
N GLU A 36 -13.19 9.10 7.29
CA GLU A 36 -12.93 7.74 7.67
C GLU A 36 -12.30 6.91 6.56
N ASN A 37 -11.79 7.58 5.55
CA ASN A 37 -11.15 6.90 4.43
C ASN A 37 -9.73 7.35 4.30
N THR A 38 -8.83 6.41 4.09
CA THR A 38 -7.43 6.72 3.84
C THR A 38 -6.98 5.92 2.63
N VAL A 39 -6.36 6.60 1.68
CA VAL A 39 -5.78 5.96 0.52
C VAL A 39 -4.28 5.88 0.76
N LEU A 40 -3.75 4.68 0.67
CA LEU A 40 -2.31 4.47 0.81
C LEU A 40 -1.73 4.43 -0.60
N LYS A 41 -0.98 5.45 -0.94
CA LYS A 41 -0.37 5.53 -2.26
C LYS A 41 1.01 4.94 -2.19
N LEU A 42 1.20 3.85 -2.90
CA LEU A 42 2.46 3.11 -2.89
C LEU A 42 3.24 3.42 -4.15
N ARG A 43 4.48 3.84 -3.97
CA ARG A 43 5.38 4.11 -5.08
C ARG A 43 6.60 3.22 -4.95
N VAL A 44 6.98 2.59 -6.04
CA VAL A 44 8.19 1.76 -6.08
C VAL A 44 8.98 2.14 -7.32
N ALA A 45 10.17 1.60 -7.47
CA ALA A 45 10.93 1.86 -8.69
C ALA A 45 10.12 1.40 -9.89
N PRO A 46 10.18 2.12 -11.02
CA PRO A 46 9.36 1.76 -12.17
C PRO A 46 9.51 0.32 -12.62
N ALA A 47 10.72 -0.21 -12.54
CA ALA A 47 10.94 -1.60 -12.95
C ALA A 47 10.30 -2.59 -11.99
N ASP A 48 9.92 -2.15 -10.80
CA ASP A 48 9.35 -3.04 -9.80
C ASP A 48 7.84 -3.00 -9.70
N VAL A 49 7.18 -2.14 -10.46
CA VAL A 49 5.73 -2.01 -10.38
C VAL A 49 5.06 -3.36 -10.59
N GLY A 50 5.53 -4.12 -11.58
CA GLY A 50 4.94 -5.43 -11.84
C GLY A 50 5.07 -6.39 -10.68
N LYS A 51 6.09 -6.20 -9.83
CA LYS A 51 6.28 -7.09 -8.70
C LYS A 51 5.26 -6.88 -7.60
N VAL A 52 4.80 -5.64 -7.44
CA VAL A 52 3.79 -5.38 -6.41
C VAL A 52 2.39 -5.61 -6.94
N ILE A 53 2.18 -5.53 -8.24
CA ILE A 53 0.89 -5.87 -8.83
C ILE A 53 0.74 -7.38 -8.90
N GLY A 54 1.80 -8.06 -9.34
CA GLY A 54 1.80 -9.50 -9.43
C GLY A 54 1.13 -10.01 -10.68
N LYS A 55 1.32 -11.30 -10.95
CA LYS A 55 0.74 -11.91 -12.12
C LYS A 55 -0.78 -11.81 -12.06
N GLN A 56 -1.35 -11.23 -13.10
CA GLN A 56 -2.81 -11.07 -13.17
C GLN A 56 -3.36 -10.29 -12.01
N GLY A 57 -2.53 -9.43 -11.41
CA GLY A 57 -2.99 -8.58 -10.32
C GLY A 57 -3.18 -9.29 -9.00
N ARG A 58 -2.67 -10.50 -8.85
CA ARG A 58 -2.95 -11.29 -7.66
C ARG A 58 -2.32 -10.74 -6.40
N THR A 59 -1.08 -10.23 -6.53
CA THR A 59 -0.41 -9.70 -5.34
C THR A 59 -1.14 -8.47 -4.83
N ALA A 60 -1.48 -7.54 -5.73
CA ALA A 60 -2.18 -6.34 -5.31
C ALA A 60 -3.54 -6.69 -4.71
N ARG A 61 -4.23 -7.68 -5.31
CA ARG A 61 -5.52 -8.09 -4.78
C ARG A 61 -5.39 -8.64 -3.37
N SER A 62 -4.32 -9.43 -3.15
CA SER A 62 -4.10 -10.00 -1.82
C SER A 62 -3.83 -8.92 -0.79
N VAL A 63 -3.04 -7.92 -1.16
CA VAL A 63 -2.76 -6.83 -0.23
C VAL A 63 -4.04 -6.07 0.08
N ARG A 64 -4.88 -5.84 -0.94
CA ARG A 64 -6.14 -5.16 -0.72
C ARG A 64 -7.08 -5.96 0.18
N THR A 65 -7.03 -7.29 0.06
CA THR A 65 -7.83 -8.13 0.94
C THR A 65 -7.36 -7.99 2.39
N ILE A 66 -6.05 -7.97 2.60
CA ILE A 66 -5.51 -7.77 3.94
C ILE A 66 -5.94 -6.40 4.49
N LEU A 67 -5.86 -5.38 3.65
CA LEU A 67 -6.27 -4.05 4.09
C LEU A 67 -7.74 -3.99 4.42
N GLY A 68 -8.55 -4.79 3.72
CA GLY A 68 -9.97 -4.87 4.04
C GLY A 68 -10.19 -5.41 5.44
N ALA A 69 -9.43 -6.44 5.82
CA ALA A 69 -9.56 -6.99 7.15
C ALA A 69 -9.09 -5.99 8.20
N VAL A 70 -7.99 -5.28 7.92
CA VAL A 70 -7.51 -4.25 8.82
C VAL A 70 -8.54 -3.15 8.98
N SER A 71 -9.19 -2.79 7.88
CA SER A 71 -10.21 -1.75 7.90
C SER A 71 -11.35 -2.12 8.82
N MET A 72 -11.76 -3.37 8.78
CA MET A 72 -12.84 -3.81 9.65
C MET A 72 -12.43 -3.76 11.11
N LYS A 73 -11.21 -4.16 11.41
CA LYS A 73 -10.74 -4.16 12.79
C LYS A 73 -10.66 -2.75 13.33
N LEU A 74 -10.21 -1.81 12.52
CA LEU A 74 -9.95 -0.45 12.99
C LEU A 74 -11.12 0.50 12.75
N HIS A 75 -12.17 0.02 12.12
CA HIS A 75 -13.34 0.86 11.82
C HIS A 75 -12.94 2.09 11.02
N HIS A 76 -12.04 1.89 10.06
CA HIS A 76 -11.54 2.96 9.22
C HIS A 76 -11.15 2.33 7.89
N ARG A 77 -11.56 2.94 6.78
CA ARG A 77 -11.32 2.35 5.48
C ARG A 77 -9.92 2.67 4.97
N TYR A 78 -9.17 1.65 4.68
CA TYR A 78 -7.85 1.78 4.08
C TYR A 78 -7.87 1.12 2.71
N THR A 79 -7.44 1.87 1.69
CA THR A 79 -7.37 1.33 0.35
C THR A 79 -5.98 1.54 -0.20
N LEU A 80 -5.62 0.76 -1.21
CA LEU A 80 -4.28 0.79 -1.79
C LEU A 80 -4.36 1.33 -3.21
N ASP A 81 -3.47 2.27 -3.51
CA ASP A 81 -3.33 2.82 -4.85
C ASP A 81 -1.85 2.65 -5.23
N ILE A 82 -1.59 1.83 -6.23
CA ILE A 82 -0.22 1.61 -6.69
C ILE A 82 0.04 2.58 -7.83
N LEU A 83 1.02 3.46 -7.64
CA LEU A 83 1.31 4.50 -8.61
C LEU A 83 2.22 3.97 -9.69
N GLU A 84 1.90 4.32 -10.94
CA GLU A 84 2.74 3.95 -12.06
C GLU A 84 3.30 5.22 -12.64
N GLU A 85 4.61 5.27 -12.74
CA GLU A 85 5.21 6.52 -13.03
C GLU A 85 5.39 6.86 -14.44
N ASP A 86 5.13 6.01 -15.33
CA ASP A 86 5.35 6.34 -16.71
C ASP A 86 4.20 7.10 -17.27
N GLU A 87 3.36 7.59 -16.41
CA GLU A 87 2.22 8.30 -16.85
C GLU A 87 2.53 9.66 -17.23
N SER A 88 3.41 10.24 -17.20
CA SER A 88 3.58 11.66 -17.46
C SER A 88 3.41 12.09 -18.87
#